data_de74f28b02c92efa1fd8119ff253eb29
#
_entry.id   de74f28b02c92efa1fd8119ff253eb29
#
_cell.length_a   1.000
_cell.length_b   1.000
_cell.length_c   1.000
_cell.angle_alpha   90.00
_cell.angle_beta   90.00
_cell.angle_gamma   90.00
#
_symmetry.space_group_name_H-M   'P 1'
#
loop_
_entity.id
_entity.type
_entity.pdbx_description
1 polymer ?
#
loop_
_entity_poly.entity_id
_entity_poly.type
_entity_poly.pdbx_seq_one_letter_code
_entity_poly.pdbx_strand_id
1 'polypeptide(L)'
;MFDLYGNSKLAAWREFRDNLEESDCPFQEVVNLWNRAPFRSNYLDPDQPTDWPDPWNLVLNSDLDDLAISLGMLYTIKLTQRFNESKCEIHKDTSDDRYFVIVDDYYVLNYNYGEVGDLNAVDSFKTNLIWSMQDRI
;
A
#
# COMPACT_ATOMS: atom_id res chain seq x y z
N MET A 1 11.50 -2.07 -10.64
CA MET A 1 10.18 -2.71 -10.85
C MET A 1 9.27 -1.89 -11.76
N PHE A 2 9.09 -0.61 -11.50
CA PHE A 2 8.14 0.20 -12.27
C PHE A 2 8.59 0.54 -13.68
N ASP A 3 9.84 0.26 -14.02
CA ASP A 3 10.39 0.37 -15.37
C ASP A 3 10.20 -0.91 -16.22
N LEU A 4 9.64 -1.97 -15.62
CA LEU A 4 9.40 -3.24 -16.28
C LEU A 4 7.94 -3.35 -16.74
N TYR A 5 7.65 -4.32 -17.60
CA TYR A 5 6.32 -4.58 -18.16
C TYR A 5 5.95 -6.05 -18.07
N GLY A 6 4.65 -6.32 -18.01
CA GLY A 6 4.11 -7.67 -18.12
C GLY A 6 4.67 -8.63 -17.07
N ASN A 7 5.02 -9.84 -17.52
CA ASN A 7 5.50 -10.89 -16.62
C ASN A 7 6.82 -10.53 -15.93
N SER A 8 7.67 -9.72 -16.55
CA SER A 8 8.91 -9.26 -15.93
C SER A 8 8.63 -8.38 -14.71
N LYS A 9 7.62 -7.53 -14.81
CA LYS A 9 7.18 -6.69 -13.68
C LYS A 9 6.62 -7.51 -12.54
N LEU A 10 5.76 -8.48 -12.85
CA LEU A 10 5.19 -9.39 -11.85
C LEU A 10 6.26 -10.23 -11.17
N ALA A 11 7.25 -10.72 -11.92
CA ALA A 11 8.37 -11.49 -11.37
C ALA A 11 9.23 -10.65 -10.42
N ALA A 12 9.52 -9.39 -10.78
CA ALA A 12 10.25 -8.47 -9.93
C ALA A 12 9.49 -8.17 -8.63
N TRP A 13 8.17 -8.02 -8.72
CA TRP A 13 7.33 -7.79 -7.54
C TRP A 13 7.31 -9.03 -6.62
N ARG A 14 7.25 -10.22 -7.21
CA ARG A 14 7.33 -11.47 -6.43
C ARG A 14 8.65 -11.59 -5.70
N GLU A 15 9.77 -11.31 -6.38
CA GLU A 15 11.09 -11.34 -5.75
C GLU A 15 11.17 -10.34 -4.60
N PHE A 16 10.62 -9.15 -4.78
CA PHE A 16 10.53 -8.15 -3.71
C PHE A 16 9.77 -8.70 -2.50
N ARG A 17 8.60 -9.33 -2.72
CA ARG A 17 7.79 -9.91 -1.64
C ARG A 17 8.51 -11.07 -0.94
N ASP A 18 9.22 -11.90 -1.70
CA ASP A 18 10.00 -13.00 -1.12
C ASP A 18 11.09 -12.46 -0.19
N ASN A 19 11.73 -11.36 -0.57
CA ASN A 19 12.77 -10.72 0.26
C ASN A 19 12.19 -10.07 1.52
N LEU A 20 10.93 -9.67 1.52
CA LEU A 20 10.28 -9.12 2.71
C LEU A 20 10.11 -10.15 3.83
N GLU A 21 10.08 -11.44 3.51
CA GLU A 21 9.90 -12.49 4.52
C GLU A 21 11.01 -12.49 5.57
N GLU A 22 12.21 -12.01 5.21
CA GLU A 22 13.38 -11.99 6.10
C GLU A 22 13.91 -10.58 6.36
N SER A 23 13.22 -9.54 5.91
CA SER A 23 13.67 -8.15 6.07
C SER A 23 13.60 -7.70 7.53
N ASP A 24 14.61 -6.93 7.97
CA ASP A 24 14.60 -6.27 9.27
C ASP A 24 13.72 -5.01 9.31
N CYS A 25 13.43 -4.43 8.15
CA CYS A 25 12.60 -3.23 8.03
C CYS A 25 11.59 -3.37 6.88
N PRO A 26 10.67 -4.36 6.95
CA PRO A 26 9.82 -4.71 5.82
C PRO A 26 8.89 -3.56 5.41
N PHE A 27 8.30 -2.85 6.35
CA PHE A 27 7.36 -1.77 6.03
C PHE A 27 8.05 -0.58 5.40
N GLN A 28 9.26 -0.25 5.85
CA GLN A 28 10.03 0.83 5.22
C GLN A 28 10.41 0.47 3.77
N GLU A 29 10.74 -0.78 3.51
CA GLU A 29 11.02 -1.24 2.14
C GLU A 29 9.77 -1.14 1.25
N VAL A 30 8.60 -1.50 1.78
CA VAL A 30 7.33 -1.37 1.05
C VAL A 30 7.04 0.09 0.71
N VAL A 31 7.19 0.99 1.68
CA VAL A 31 6.98 2.43 1.47
C VAL A 31 7.95 2.96 0.41
N ASN A 32 9.22 2.59 0.51
CA ASN A 32 10.25 3.05 -0.43
C ASN A 32 9.97 2.56 -1.85
N LEU A 33 9.54 1.33 -2.02
CA LEU A 33 9.20 0.78 -3.34
C LEU A 33 8.04 1.55 -3.97
N TRP A 34 6.91 1.63 -3.27
CA TRP A 34 5.68 2.16 -3.86
C TRP A 34 5.73 3.67 -4.07
N ASN A 35 6.55 4.40 -3.31
CA ASN A 35 6.75 5.83 -3.56
C ASN A 35 7.57 6.13 -4.82
N ARG A 36 8.13 5.09 -5.47
CA ARG A 36 8.77 5.22 -6.80
C ARG A 36 7.81 5.02 -7.95
N ALA A 37 6.56 4.63 -7.67
CA ALA A 37 5.58 4.39 -8.72
C ALA A 37 5.28 5.67 -9.50
N PRO A 38 5.07 5.59 -10.83
CA PRO A 38 4.62 6.73 -11.62
C PRO A 38 3.27 7.22 -11.11
N PHE A 39 3.14 8.53 -10.90
CA PHE A 39 1.95 9.13 -10.31
C PHE A 39 1.03 9.67 -11.38
N ARG A 40 -0.28 9.40 -11.22
CA ARG A 40 -1.34 10.00 -12.02
C ARG A 40 -2.55 10.27 -11.12
N SER A 41 -3.13 11.45 -11.23
CA SER A 41 -4.29 11.83 -10.43
C SER A 41 -5.55 11.07 -10.85
N ASN A 42 -6.41 10.73 -9.86
CA ASN A 42 -7.78 10.23 -10.05
C ASN A 42 -7.88 8.90 -10.80
N TYR A 43 -7.07 7.91 -10.40
CA TYR A 43 -7.16 6.57 -10.96
C TYR A 43 -8.26 5.74 -10.28
N LEU A 44 -8.30 5.67 -8.94
CA LEU A 44 -9.27 4.87 -8.19
C LEU A 44 -10.33 5.74 -7.53
N ASP A 45 -11.56 5.24 -7.53
CA ASP A 45 -12.65 5.88 -6.80
C ASP A 45 -12.69 5.35 -5.36
N PRO A 46 -12.45 6.20 -4.34
CA PRO A 46 -12.44 5.75 -2.94
C PRO A 46 -13.81 5.27 -2.46
N ASP A 47 -14.89 5.66 -3.13
CA ASP A 47 -16.25 5.27 -2.76
C ASP A 47 -16.70 3.96 -3.41
N GLN A 48 -15.87 3.36 -4.27
CA GLN A 48 -16.19 2.14 -5.01
C GLN A 48 -15.09 1.08 -4.88
N PRO A 49 -14.82 0.56 -3.66
CA PRO A 49 -13.74 -0.45 -3.47
C PRO A 49 -13.95 -1.73 -4.27
N THR A 50 -15.18 -2.08 -4.60
CA THR A 50 -15.51 -3.27 -5.39
C THR A 50 -15.00 -3.17 -6.83
N ASP A 51 -14.75 -1.95 -7.32
CA ASP A 51 -14.23 -1.71 -8.66
C ASP A 51 -12.70 -1.63 -8.70
N TRP A 52 -12.03 -1.69 -7.55
CA TRP A 52 -10.58 -1.62 -7.48
C TRP A 52 -9.96 -2.88 -8.11
N PRO A 53 -8.80 -2.73 -8.75
CA PRO A 53 -8.12 -3.86 -9.37
C PRO A 53 -7.64 -4.86 -8.33
N ASP A 54 -7.49 -6.12 -8.74
CA ASP A 54 -6.79 -7.12 -7.95
C ASP A 54 -5.28 -6.78 -7.89
N PRO A 55 -4.51 -7.49 -7.03
CA PRO A 55 -3.09 -7.16 -6.85
C PRO A 55 -2.28 -7.18 -8.15
N TRP A 56 -2.49 -8.17 -8.98
CA TRP A 56 -1.71 -8.35 -10.21
C TRP A 56 -2.04 -7.28 -11.26
N ASN A 57 -3.32 -6.97 -11.42
CA ASN A 57 -3.77 -5.92 -12.33
C ASN A 57 -3.30 -4.54 -11.85
N LEU A 58 -3.27 -4.31 -10.53
CA LEU A 58 -2.74 -3.06 -9.99
C LEU A 58 -1.26 -2.89 -10.34
N VAL A 59 -0.46 -3.94 -10.13
CA VAL A 59 0.99 -3.90 -10.42
C VAL A 59 1.25 -3.73 -11.90
N LEU A 60 0.43 -4.34 -12.76
CA LEU A 60 0.58 -4.20 -14.22
C LEU A 60 0.23 -2.80 -14.75
N ASN A 61 -0.45 -2.00 -13.95
CA ASN A 61 -0.78 -0.63 -14.33
C ASN A 61 0.48 0.25 -14.30
N SER A 62 0.56 1.22 -15.22
CA SER A 62 1.73 2.09 -15.33
C SER A 62 1.58 3.43 -14.61
N ASP A 63 0.35 3.85 -14.33
CA ASP A 63 0.05 5.15 -13.71
C ASP A 63 -0.85 4.94 -12.50
N LEU A 64 -0.41 5.37 -11.32
CA LEU A 64 -1.09 5.11 -10.05
C LEU A 64 -1.29 6.42 -9.28
N ASP A 65 -2.50 6.65 -8.77
CA ASP A 65 -2.76 7.75 -7.85
C ASP A 65 -2.35 7.38 -6.41
N ASP A 66 -2.48 8.31 -5.48
CA ASP A 66 -2.06 8.10 -4.09
C ASP A 66 -2.84 6.97 -3.42
N LEU A 67 -4.12 6.83 -3.72
CA LEU A 67 -4.95 5.71 -3.22
C LEU A 67 -4.44 4.37 -3.77
N ALA A 68 -4.13 4.30 -5.06
CA ALA A 68 -3.60 3.09 -5.69
C ALA A 68 -2.22 2.72 -5.14
N ILE A 69 -1.37 3.70 -4.85
CA ILE A 69 -0.07 3.48 -4.20
C ILE A 69 -0.27 2.87 -2.81
N SER A 70 -1.21 3.40 -2.02
CA SER A 70 -1.56 2.82 -0.71
C SER A 70 -2.11 1.40 -0.83
N LEU A 71 -2.97 1.15 -1.82
CA LEU A 71 -3.49 -0.18 -2.10
C LEU A 71 -2.36 -1.15 -2.49
N GLY A 72 -1.40 -0.69 -3.29
CA GLY A 72 -0.21 -1.46 -3.64
C GLY A 72 0.63 -1.85 -2.44
N MET A 73 0.84 -0.93 -1.51
CA MET A 73 1.51 -1.20 -0.24
C MET A 73 0.77 -2.29 0.53
N LEU A 74 -0.55 -2.16 0.67
CA LEU A 74 -1.39 -3.12 1.38
C LEU A 74 -1.31 -4.50 0.72
N TYR A 75 -1.49 -4.60 -0.59
CA TYR A 75 -1.40 -5.87 -1.31
C TYR A 75 -0.02 -6.53 -1.15
N THR A 76 1.05 -5.74 -1.22
CA THR A 76 2.41 -6.26 -1.06
C THR A 76 2.59 -6.90 0.31
N ILE A 77 2.12 -6.25 1.37
CA ILE A 77 2.18 -6.75 2.74
C ILE A 77 1.33 -8.02 2.88
N LYS A 78 0.09 -7.99 2.41
CA LYS A 78 -0.86 -9.10 2.56
C LYS A 78 -0.47 -10.35 1.77
N LEU A 79 0.31 -10.21 0.71
CA LEU A 79 0.77 -11.35 -0.10
C LEU A 79 2.04 -12.00 0.41
N THR A 80 2.63 -11.50 1.50
CA THR A 80 3.69 -12.23 2.21
C THR A 80 3.08 -13.28 3.14
N GLN A 81 3.81 -14.35 3.43
CA GLN A 81 3.41 -15.32 4.47
C GLN A 81 3.50 -14.67 5.85
N ARG A 82 4.52 -13.84 6.04
CA ARG A 82 4.80 -13.16 7.30
C ARG A 82 3.64 -12.28 7.78
N PHE A 83 2.93 -11.64 6.86
CA PHE A 83 1.88 -10.66 7.19
C PHE A 83 0.51 -10.97 6.59
N ASN A 84 0.30 -12.18 6.06
CA ASN A 84 -0.96 -12.53 5.37
C ASN A 84 -2.20 -12.50 6.29
N GLU A 85 -2.02 -12.58 7.60
CA GLU A 85 -3.11 -12.51 8.57
C GLU A 85 -3.17 -11.17 9.31
N SER A 86 -2.25 -10.23 9.01
CA SER A 86 -2.26 -8.90 9.57
C SER A 86 -3.48 -8.12 9.09
N LYS A 87 -4.07 -7.33 9.98
CA LYS A 87 -5.12 -6.39 9.59
C LYS A 87 -4.46 -5.18 8.93
N CYS A 88 -4.80 -4.92 7.68
CA CYS A 88 -4.31 -3.77 6.93
C CYS A 88 -5.47 -2.87 6.55
N GLU A 89 -5.30 -1.56 6.77
CA GLU A 89 -6.33 -0.57 6.53
C GLU A 89 -5.78 0.56 5.69
N ILE A 90 -6.64 1.10 4.80
CA ILE A 90 -6.35 2.34 4.09
C ILE A 90 -7.17 3.45 4.74
N HIS A 91 -6.50 4.53 5.11
CA HIS A 91 -7.10 5.72 5.68
C HIS A 91 -6.84 6.92 4.80
N LYS A 92 -7.72 7.90 4.86
CA LYS A 92 -7.57 9.17 4.17
C LYS A 92 -7.27 10.27 5.19
N ASP A 93 -6.23 11.06 4.92
CA ASP A 93 -5.98 12.32 5.62
C ASP A 93 -6.80 13.41 4.92
N THR A 94 -7.84 13.90 5.61
CA THR A 94 -8.77 14.85 5.02
C THR A 94 -8.18 16.25 4.84
N SER A 95 -7.12 16.59 5.59
CA SER A 95 -6.49 17.91 5.49
C SER A 95 -5.61 18.03 4.25
N ASP A 96 -4.90 16.96 3.86
CA ASP A 96 -3.97 16.95 2.74
C ASP A 96 -4.48 16.17 1.53
N ASP A 97 -5.68 15.59 1.62
CA ASP A 97 -6.27 14.75 0.58
C ASP A 97 -5.35 13.59 0.16
N ARG A 98 -4.66 13.00 1.14
CA ARG A 98 -3.72 11.91 0.95
C ARG A 98 -4.22 10.63 1.61
N TYR A 99 -3.67 9.50 1.16
CA TYR A 99 -3.99 8.18 1.71
C TYR A 99 -2.75 7.57 2.35
N PHE A 100 -2.98 6.72 3.35
CA PHE A 100 -1.91 6.01 4.05
C PHE A 100 -2.43 4.68 4.57
N VAL A 101 -1.51 3.81 5.02
CA VAL A 101 -1.83 2.44 5.44
C VAL A 101 -1.55 2.29 6.92
N ILE A 102 -2.47 1.62 7.64
CA ILE A 102 -2.27 1.20 9.03
C ILE A 102 -2.24 -0.32 9.07
N VAL A 103 -1.19 -0.89 9.70
CA VAL A 103 -1.02 -2.33 9.86
C VAL A 103 -1.14 -2.69 11.33
N ASP A 104 -2.04 -3.64 11.64
CA ASP A 104 -2.26 -4.19 12.99
C ASP A 104 -2.54 -3.13 14.05
N ASP A 105 -3.26 -2.08 13.69
CA ASP A 105 -3.60 -0.96 14.57
C ASP A 105 -2.38 -0.30 15.24
N TYR A 106 -1.20 -0.47 14.66
CA TYR A 106 0.04 0.03 15.24
C TYR A 106 0.94 0.75 14.22
N TYR A 107 1.34 0.06 13.15
CA TYR A 107 2.27 0.62 12.17
C TYR A 107 1.55 1.51 11.19
N VAL A 108 2.07 2.70 10.96
CA VAL A 108 1.50 3.70 10.05
C VAL A 108 2.47 3.95 8.91
N LEU A 109 2.07 3.59 7.69
CA LEU A 109 2.90 3.68 6.51
C LEU A 109 2.49 4.88 5.67
N ASN A 110 3.44 5.78 5.43
CA ASN A 110 3.29 6.90 4.49
C ASN A 110 2.30 7.99 4.92
N TYR A 111 1.94 8.07 6.20
CA TYR A 111 1.21 9.21 6.74
C TYR A 111 2.04 10.49 6.59
N ASN A 112 3.30 10.45 7.07
CA ASN A 112 4.32 11.38 6.63
C ASN A 112 5.03 10.73 5.45
N TYR A 113 5.09 11.43 4.33
CA TYR A 113 5.59 10.87 3.07
C TYR A 113 6.96 10.21 3.25
N GLY A 114 7.05 8.96 2.84
CA GLY A 114 8.29 8.18 2.88
C GLY A 114 8.62 7.56 4.23
N GLU A 115 7.79 7.73 5.26
CA GLU A 115 8.09 7.31 6.61
C GLU A 115 7.16 6.20 7.11
N VAL A 116 7.67 5.39 8.04
CA VAL A 116 6.90 4.45 8.85
C VAL A 116 6.90 4.98 10.28
N GLY A 117 5.72 5.14 10.85
CA GLY A 117 5.53 5.59 12.22
C GLY A 117 4.59 4.68 13.00
N ASP A 118 4.08 5.20 14.10
CA ASP A 118 3.04 4.54 14.90
C ASP A 118 1.78 5.40 14.99
N LEU A 119 0.73 4.88 15.63
CA LEU A 119 -0.56 5.59 15.74
C LEU A 119 -0.47 6.93 16.47
N ASN A 120 0.55 7.16 17.28
CA ASN A 120 0.71 8.44 17.97
C ASN A 120 1.01 9.60 17.02
N ALA A 121 1.52 9.28 15.81
CA ALA A 121 1.81 10.28 14.79
C ALA A 121 0.56 10.74 14.03
N VAL A 122 -0.58 10.04 14.17
CA VAL A 122 -1.78 10.28 13.38
C VAL A 122 -2.77 11.13 14.18
N ASP A 123 -3.26 12.21 13.54
CA ASP A 123 -4.36 13.00 14.09
C ASP A 123 -5.68 12.33 13.68
N SER A 124 -6.30 11.60 14.61
CA SER A 124 -7.52 10.85 14.37
C SER A 124 -8.73 11.72 14.00
N PHE A 125 -8.70 13.02 14.32
CA PHE A 125 -9.77 13.95 13.93
C PHE A 125 -9.71 14.35 12.47
N LYS A 126 -8.57 14.11 11.80
CA LYS A 126 -8.34 14.47 10.41
C LYS A 126 -8.29 13.29 9.48
N THR A 127 -8.58 12.08 9.98
CA THR A 127 -8.46 10.86 9.19
C THR A 127 -9.74 10.06 9.18
N ASN A 128 -10.03 9.42 8.04
CA ASN A 128 -11.18 8.54 7.86
C ASN A 128 -10.73 7.20 7.32
N LEU A 129 -11.31 6.12 7.88
CA LEU A 129 -11.13 4.78 7.32
C LEU A 129 -11.84 4.69 5.95
N ILE A 130 -11.10 4.22 4.94
CA ILE A 130 -11.62 4.01 3.59
C ILE A 130 -11.89 2.53 3.34
N TRP A 131 -10.96 1.65 3.74
CA TRP A 131 -11.07 0.22 3.48
C TRP A 131 -10.21 -0.58 4.44
N SER A 132 -10.66 -1.80 4.76
CA SER A 132 -9.96 -2.69 5.68
C SER A 132 -9.90 -4.11 5.12
N MET A 133 -8.77 -4.78 5.29
CA MET A 133 -8.59 -6.18 4.94
C MET A 133 -7.93 -6.92 6.09
N GLN A 134 -8.66 -7.88 6.68
CA GLN A 134 -8.18 -8.77 7.73
C GLN A 134 -7.79 -10.13 7.16
N ASP A 135 -8.62 -10.66 6.28
CA ASP A 135 -8.44 -12.00 5.71
C ASP A 135 -7.35 -12.00 4.63
N ARG A 136 -6.86 -13.20 4.31
CA ARG A 136 -5.91 -13.39 3.21
C ARG A 136 -6.54 -13.00 1.87
N ILE A 137 -5.69 -12.54 0.99
CA ILE A 137 -6.08 -12.27 -0.40
C ILE A 137 -6.48 -13.56 -1.12
#